data_3e187fc36d36f7a606b5c915b0f08ee7
#
_entry.id   3e187fc36d36f7a606b5c915b0f08ee7
#
_cell.length_a   1.000
_cell.length_b   1.000
_cell.length_c   1.000
_cell.angle_alpha   90.00
_cell.angle_beta   90.00
_cell.angle_gamma   90.00
#
_symmetry.space_group_name_H-M   'P 1'
#
loop_
_entity.id
_entity.type
_entity.pdbx_description
1 polymer ?
#
loop_
_entity_poly.entity_id
_entity_poly.type
_entity_poly.pdbx_seq_one_letter_code
_entity_poly.pdbx_strand_id
1 'polypeptide(L)'
;MSPVMTRARTSTGAGVIAILLLVLAFGNQAYVEWAAKHAQGANAWDLLLRTLAWPKWFVTSGGNASRDVIAFDIRALLLIVFVAALLGMAGAYVVGGSGAFIVGWFAVIAGAALAALLTAFITTDASFYNALQSAASASIYGLFVGWIVGVMAALTRRPAVAAA
;
A
#
# COMPACT_ATOMS: atom_id res chain seq x y z
N MET A 1 -28.95 -2.70 11.95
CA MET A 1 -27.60 -2.20 11.59
C MET A 1 -27.76 -0.77 11.11
N SER A 2 -27.03 0.19 11.67
CA SER A 2 -27.19 1.60 11.30
C SER A 2 -26.66 1.83 9.87
N PRO A 3 -27.30 2.71 9.07
CA PRO A 3 -26.87 3.01 7.71
C PRO A 3 -25.44 3.59 7.63
N VAL A 4 -24.93 4.12 8.73
CA VAL A 4 -23.54 4.64 8.84
C VAL A 4 -22.52 3.51 8.81
N MET A 5 -22.79 2.37 9.46
CA MET A 5 -21.87 1.20 9.46
C MET A 5 -21.77 0.55 8.09
N THR A 6 -22.86 0.51 7.33
CA THR A 6 -22.85 -0.08 5.97
C THR A 6 -22.05 0.79 4.99
N ARG A 7 -22.09 2.11 5.15
CA ARG A 7 -21.35 3.06 4.31
C ARG A 7 -19.84 3.05 4.58
N ALA A 8 -19.44 2.94 5.84
CA ALA A 8 -18.02 2.81 6.20
C ALA A 8 -17.42 1.51 5.66
N ARG A 9 -18.16 0.41 5.70
CA ARG A 9 -17.71 -0.90 5.18
C ARG A 9 -17.47 -0.91 3.68
N THR A 10 -18.30 -0.24 2.88
CA THR A 10 -18.11 -0.18 1.42
C THR A 10 -16.88 0.64 1.01
N SER A 11 -16.64 1.77 1.64
CA SER A 11 -15.44 2.60 1.38
C SER A 11 -14.14 1.89 1.77
N THR A 12 -14.11 1.26 2.95
CA THR A 12 -12.98 0.45 3.40
C THR A 12 -12.74 -0.73 2.45
N GLY A 13 -13.80 -1.44 2.06
CA GLY A 13 -13.71 -2.57 1.13
C GLY A 13 -13.12 -2.18 -0.22
N ALA A 14 -13.55 -1.05 -0.79
CA ALA A 14 -13.02 -0.55 -2.05
C ALA A 14 -11.53 -0.17 -1.96
N GLY A 15 -11.13 0.47 -0.87
CA GLY A 15 -9.72 0.79 -0.62
C GLY A 15 -8.86 -0.47 -0.46
N VAL A 16 -9.36 -1.48 0.24
CA VAL A 16 -8.66 -2.77 0.41
C VAL A 16 -8.54 -3.52 -0.93
N ILE A 17 -9.58 -3.53 -1.74
CA ILE A 17 -9.53 -4.13 -3.08
C ILE A 17 -8.52 -3.38 -3.95
N ALA A 18 -8.48 -2.05 -3.89
CA ALA A 18 -7.54 -1.26 -4.66
C ALA A 18 -6.08 -1.58 -4.29
N ILE A 19 -5.73 -1.62 -3.00
CA ILE A 19 -4.35 -1.96 -2.60
C ILE A 19 -4.01 -3.40 -2.94
N LEU A 20 -4.94 -4.34 -2.80
CA LEU A 20 -4.74 -5.72 -3.18
C LEU A 20 -4.44 -5.86 -4.68
N LEU A 21 -5.21 -5.19 -5.54
CA LEU A 21 -4.99 -5.18 -6.99
C LEU A 21 -3.64 -4.56 -7.35
N LEU A 22 -3.25 -3.46 -6.69
CA LEU A 22 -1.95 -2.83 -6.89
C LEU A 22 -0.79 -3.77 -6.52
N VAL A 23 -0.87 -4.44 -5.38
CA VAL A 23 0.15 -5.42 -4.94
C VAL A 23 0.21 -6.61 -5.89
N LEU A 24 -0.93 -7.15 -6.31
CA LEU A 24 -0.97 -8.29 -7.24
C LEU A 24 -0.48 -7.91 -8.63
N ALA A 25 -0.87 -6.75 -9.15
CA ALA A 25 -0.52 -6.32 -10.51
C ALA A 25 0.94 -5.89 -10.63
N PHE A 26 1.46 -5.13 -9.65
CA PHE A 26 2.78 -4.49 -9.74
C PHE A 26 3.82 -5.08 -8.79
N GLY A 27 3.42 -5.81 -7.76
CA GLY A 27 4.34 -6.47 -6.83
C GLY A 27 4.79 -7.85 -7.30
N ASN A 28 4.18 -8.43 -8.33
CA ASN A 28 4.53 -9.78 -8.78
C ASN A 28 5.94 -9.85 -9.42
N GLN A 29 6.57 -11.02 -9.32
CA GLN A 29 7.92 -11.25 -9.78
C GLN A 29 8.13 -10.85 -11.25
N ALA A 30 7.19 -11.14 -12.13
CA ALA A 30 7.32 -10.84 -13.56
C ALA A 30 7.41 -9.32 -13.82
N TYR A 31 6.55 -8.53 -13.13
CA TYR A 31 6.61 -7.07 -13.23
C TYR A 31 7.89 -6.51 -12.63
N VAL A 32 8.30 -7.00 -11.46
CA VAL A 32 9.52 -6.55 -10.76
C VAL A 32 10.76 -6.77 -11.64
N GLU A 33 10.89 -7.95 -12.26
CA GLU A 33 11.98 -8.27 -13.16
C GLU A 33 11.93 -7.44 -14.46
N TRP A 34 10.74 -7.22 -15.00
CA TRP A 34 10.54 -6.35 -16.15
C TRP A 34 10.92 -4.90 -15.84
N ALA A 35 10.45 -4.34 -14.74
CA ALA A 35 10.76 -2.98 -14.31
C ALA A 35 12.28 -2.79 -14.06
N ALA A 36 12.92 -3.77 -13.45
CA ALA A 36 14.37 -3.75 -13.24
C ALA A 36 15.19 -3.67 -14.54
N LYS A 37 14.68 -4.24 -15.63
CA LYS A 37 15.33 -4.21 -16.95
C LYS A 37 15.02 -2.94 -17.76
N HIS A 38 13.83 -2.37 -17.63
CA HIS A 38 13.33 -1.30 -18.49
C HIS A 38 13.31 0.08 -17.84
N ALA A 39 13.32 0.16 -16.51
CA ALA A 39 13.25 1.40 -15.75
C ALA A 39 14.62 1.74 -15.13
N GLN A 40 15.68 1.89 -15.96
CA GLN A 40 17.05 2.15 -15.49
C GLN A 40 17.43 3.64 -15.55
N GLY A 41 16.64 4.48 -16.17
CA GLY A 41 16.88 5.91 -16.27
C GLY A 41 16.54 6.69 -15.00
N ALA A 42 16.86 7.99 -15.03
CA ALA A 42 16.56 8.93 -13.93
C ALA A 42 15.32 9.79 -14.20
N ASN A 43 14.54 9.48 -15.25
CA ASN A 43 13.31 10.21 -15.55
C ASN A 43 12.16 9.83 -14.63
N ALA A 44 11.11 10.67 -14.60
CA ALA A 44 9.96 10.49 -13.72
C ALA A 44 9.19 9.19 -14.02
N TRP A 45 9.19 8.73 -15.27
CA TRP A 45 8.52 7.50 -15.68
C TRP A 45 9.21 6.27 -15.09
N ASP A 46 10.53 6.20 -15.21
CA ASP A 46 11.32 5.09 -14.65
C ASP A 46 11.23 5.06 -13.12
N LEU A 47 11.20 6.24 -12.49
CA LEU A 47 10.98 6.35 -11.05
C LEU A 47 9.60 5.78 -10.66
N LEU A 48 8.55 6.11 -11.41
CA LEU A 48 7.20 5.59 -11.18
C LEU A 48 7.16 4.06 -11.30
N LEU A 49 7.73 3.49 -12.37
CA LEU A 49 7.74 2.05 -12.60
C LEU A 49 8.46 1.30 -11.47
N ARG A 50 9.61 1.81 -11.02
CA ARG A 50 10.34 1.24 -9.88
C ARG A 50 9.59 1.37 -8.57
N THR A 51 8.91 2.50 -8.38
CA THR A 51 8.10 2.74 -7.18
C THR A 51 6.92 1.76 -7.13
N LEU A 52 6.23 1.52 -8.25
CA LEU A 52 5.15 0.54 -8.34
C LEU A 52 5.61 -0.89 -8.00
N ALA A 53 6.86 -1.25 -8.33
CA ALA A 53 7.46 -2.55 -8.01
C ALA A 53 7.85 -2.70 -6.52
N TRP A 54 7.65 -1.68 -5.68
CA TRP A 54 8.12 -1.68 -4.29
C TRP A 54 7.50 -2.81 -3.43
N PRO A 55 6.18 -3.11 -3.50
CA PRO A 55 5.59 -4.18 -2.70
C PRO A 55 5.83 -5.56 -3.32
N LYS A 56 7.08 -5.82 -3.73
CA LYS A 56 7.48 -7.04 -4.42
C LYS A 56 7.21 -8.29 -3.59
N TRP A 57 6.77 -9.34 -4.25
CA TRP A 57 6.62 -10.68 -3.72
C TRP A 57 7.08 -11.71 -4.77
N PHE A 58 7.55 -12.87 -4.31
CA PHE A 58 8.22 -13.84 -5.16
C PHE A 58 7.64 -15.24 -4.95
N VAL A 59 7.42 -15.96 -6.03
CA VAL A 59 7.05 -17.38 -5.99
C VAL A 59 8.29 -18.27 -5.91
N THR A 60 9.42 -17.77 -6.46
CA THR A 60 10.71 -18.50 -6.47
C THR A 60 11.81 -17.58 -5.97
N SER A 61 12.85 -18.16 -5.37
CA SER A 61 13.94 -17.37 -4.80
C SER A 61 14.73 -16.54 -5.84
N GLY A 62 14.73 -16.97 -7.13
CA GLY A 62 15.33 -16.19 -8.22
C GLY A 62 16.79 -15.75 -7.98
N GLY A 63 17.54 -16.46 -7.12
CA GLY A 63 18.90 -16.08 -6.71
C GLY A 63 19.00 -15.15 -5.49
N ASN A 64 17.85 -14.69 -4.94
CA ASN A 64 17.84 -13.94 -3.68
C ASN A 64 18.03 -14.87 -2.46
N ALA A 65 18.58 -14.34 -1.37
CA ALA A 65 18.63 -15.07 -0.12
C ALA A 65 17.21 -15.43 0.35
N SER A 66 17.01 -16.67 0.81
CA SER A 66 15.67 -17.13 1.22
C SER A 66 15.04 -16.24 2.29
N ARG A 67 15.85 -15.65 3.17
CA ARG A 67 15.42 -14.70 4.20
C ARG A 67 14.83 -13.43 3.62
N ASP A 68 15.44 -12.90 2.57
CA ASP A 68 14.98 -11.66 1.93
C ASP A 68 13.68 -11.90 1.14
N VAL A 69 13.54 -13.07 0.50
CA VAL A 69 12.30 -13.47 -0.17
C VAL A 69 11.15 -13.51 0.82
N ILE A 70 11.34 -14.19 1.96
CA ILE A 70 10.33 -14.24 3.03
C ILE A 70 10.00 -12.84 3.55
N ALA A 71 11.01 -11.98 3.74
CA ALA A 71 10.79 -10.60 4.18
C ALA A 71 9.96 -9.80 3.18
N PHE A 72 10.19 -9.98 1.87
CA PHE A 72 9.41 -9.29 0.83
C PHE A 72 7.96 -9.78 0.78
N ASP A 73 7.73 -11.08 0.89
CA ASP A 73 6.38 -11.66 0.88
C ASP A 73 5.58 -11.22 2.13
N ILE A 74 6.21 -11.29 3.30
CA ILE A 74 5.61 -10.78 4.54
C ILE A 74 5.30 -9.28 4.42
N ARG A 75 6.19 -8.49 3.82
CA ARG A 75 5.98 -7.05 3.62
C ARG A 75 4.76 -6.77 2.75
N ALA A 76 4.59 -7.50 1.65
CA ALA A 76 3.43 -7.35 0.79
C ALA A 76 2.11 -7.67 1.53
N LEU A 77 2.10 -8.74 2.34
CA LEU A 77 0.96 -9.09 3.19
C LEU A 77 0.69 -8.04 4.27
N LEU A 78 1.73 -7.59 4.98
CA LEU A 78 1.61 -6.57 6.03
C LEU A 78 1.11 -5.23 5.48
N LEU A 79 1.53 -4.84 4.28
CA LEU A 79 1.01 -3.65 3.62
C LEU A 79 -0.51 -3.72 3.49
N ILE A 80 -1.05 -4.82 2.96
CA ILE A 80 -2.50 -5.01 2.80
C ILE A 80 -3.20 -4.99 4.17
N VAL A 81 -2.65 -5.70 5.15
CA VAL A 81 -3.23 -5.78 6.51
C VAL A 81 -3.25 -4.41 7.18
N PHE A 82 -2.15 -3.65 7.15
CA PHE A 82 -2.10 -2.32 7.77
C PHE A 82 -3.01 -1.32 7.07
N VAL A 83 -3.03 -1.31 5.74
CA VAL A 83 -3.97 -0.45 4.99
C VAL A 83 -5.42 -0.80 5.34
N ALA A 84 -5.77 -2.09 5.40
CA ALA A 84 -7.11 -2.52 5.78
C ALA A 84 -7.46 -2.10 7.21
N ALA A 85 -6.54 -2.27 8.16
CA ALA A 85 -6.72 -1.88 9.56
C ALA A 85 -6.89 -0.36 9.70
N LEU A 86 -6.02 0.43 9.07
CA LEU A 86 -6.08 1.89 9.11
C LEU A 86 -7.36 2.44 8.48
N LEU A 87 -7.76 1.90 7.32
CA LEU A 87 -9.03 2.25 6.68
C LEU A 87 -10.23 1.83 7.53
N GLY A 88 -10.17 0.66 8.19
CA GLY A 88 -11.22 0.18 9.08
C GLY A 88 -11.39 1.07 10.31
N MET A 89 -10.29 1.44 10.95
CA MET A 89 -10.30 2.31 12.14
C MET A 89 -10.72 3.74 11.80
N ALA A 90 -10.12 4.34 10.79
CA ALA A 90 -10.38 5.73 10.44
C ALA A 90 -11.69 5.92 9.66
N GLY A 91 -12.11 4.92 8.90
CA GLY A 91 -13.30 5.00 8.05
C GLY A 91 -14.60 5.26 8.80
N ALA A 92 -14.68 4.88 10.08
CA ALA A 92 -15.83 5.12 10.93
C ALA A 92 -16.02 6.61 11.29
N TYR A 93 -14.92 7.37 11.37
CA TYR A 93 -14.89 8.76 11.83
C TYR A 93 -14.90 9.79 10.70
N VAL A 94 -14.69 9.35 9.47
CA VAL A 94 -14.56 10.26 8.32
C VAL A 94 -15.93 10.62 7.75
N VAL A 95 -16.17 11.91 7.56
CA VAL A 95 -17.38 12.45 6.91
C VAL A 95 -17.01 12.98 5.53
N GLY A 96 -17.75 12.54 4.50
CA GLY A 96 -17.59 13.03 3.12
C GLY A 96 -16.51 12.33 2.29
N GLY A 97 -16.48 12.65 1.00
CA GLY A 97 -15.57 12.04 0.02
C GLY A 97 -14.12 12.52 0.16
N SER A 98 -13.91 13.83 0.42
CA SER A 98 -12.58 14.41 0.62
C SER A 98 -11.85 13.80 1.82
N GLY A 99 -12.57 13.63 2.94
CA GLY A 99 -12.02 12.97 4.11
C GLY A 99 -11.66 11.50 3.81
N ALA A 100 -12.50 10.77 3.08
CA ALA A 100 -12.21 9.40 2.68
C ALA A 100 -10.98 9.33 1.75
N PHE A 101 -10.81 10.30 0.86
CA PHE A 101 -9.62 10.42 0.02
C PHE A 101 -8.34 10.56 0.86
N ILE A 102 -8.31 11.54 1.77
CA ILE A 102 -7.15 11.81 2.62
C ILE A 102 -6.81 10.60 3.48
N VAL A 103 -7.81 9.99 4.12
CA VAL A 103 -7.60 8.79 4.94
C VAL A 103 -7.12 7.62 4.11
N GLY A 104 -7.67 7.39 2.92
CA GLY A 104 -7.23 6.34 2.01
C GLY A 104 -5.78 6.53 1.58
N TRP A 105 -5.42 7.74 1.21
CA TRP A 105 -4.06 8.09 0.83
C TRP A 105 -3.07 7.89 1.99
N PHE A 106 -3.38 8.48 3.14
CA PHE A 106 -2.52 8.39 4.32
C PHE A 106 -2.39 6.95 4.85
N ALA A 107 -3.45 6.13 4.75
CA ALA A 107 -3.42 4.73 5.16
C ALA A 107 -2.37 3.93 4.36
N VAL A 108 -2.16 4.23 3.07
CA VAL A 108 -1.13 3.57 2.27
C VAL A 108 0.26 4.06 2.66
N ILE A 109 0.44 5.36 2.91
CA ILE A 109 1.73 5.92 3.35
C ILE A 109 2.15 5.28 4.67
N ALA A 110 1.28 5.31 5.66
CA ALA A 110 1.55 4.76 7.00
C ALA A 110 1.66 3.22 6.97
N GLY A 111 0.78 2.54 6.23
CA GLY A 111 0.80 1.09 6.07
C GLY A 111 2.08 0.59 5.42
N ALA A 112 2.57 1.27 4.39
CA ALA A 112 3.82 0.94 3.73
C ALA A 112 5.03 1.16 4.65
N ALA A 113 5.07 2.28 5.37
CA ALA A 113 6.12 2.57 6.34
C ALA A 113 6.19 1.50 7.44
N LEU A 114 5.03 1.14 8.03
CA LEU A 114 4.95 0.12 9.08
C LEU A 114 5.34 -1.27 8.56
N ALA A 115 4.87 -1.66 7.39
CA ALA A 115 5.23 -2.93 6.78
C ALA A 115 6.75 -3.02 6.53
N ALA A 116 7.36 -1.97 5.99
CA ALA A 116 8.80 -1.93 5.76
C ALA A 116 9.60 -1.93 7.07
N LEU A 117 9.17 -1.16 8.06
CA LEU A 117 9.82 -1.09 9.37
C LEU A 117 9.89 -2.47 10.01
N LEU A 118 8.76 -3.19 10.05
CA LEU A 118 8.70 -4.50 10.69
C LEU A 118 9.51 -5.56 9.94
N THR A 119 9.44 -5.55 8.61
CA THR A 119 10.13 -6.56 7.80
C THR A 119 11.64 -6.32 7.67
N ALA A 120 12.12 -5.10 7.92
CA ALA A 120 13.55 -4.80 7.91
C ALA A 120 14.34 -5.59 8.96
N PHE A 121 13.71 -6.03 10.05
CA PHE A 121 14.35 -6.88 11.06
C PHE A 121 14.45 -8.36 10.65
N ILE A 122 13.77 -8.76 9.57
CA ILE A 122 13.81 -10.11 9.02
C ILE A 122 14.90 -10.24 7.95
N THR A 123 15.30 -9.15 7.32
CA THR A 123 16.31 -9.13 6.25
C THR A 123 17.71 -9.52 6.75
N THR A 124 18.59 -9.83 5.81
CA THR A 124 19.96 -10.26 6.10
C THR A 124 20.77 -9.17 6.83
N ASP A 125 20.53 -7.89 6.46
CA ASP A 125 21.22 -6.72 7.03
C ASP A 125 20.35 -5.97 8.07
N ALA A 126 19.77 -6.70 9.00
CA ALA A 126 18.88 -6.15 10.01
C ALA A 126 19.61 -5.15 10.92
N SER A 127 19.21 -3.89 10.86
CA SER A 127 19.67 -2.83 11.76
C SER A 127 18.55 -1.79 11.95
N PHE A 128 18.58 -1.05 13.05
CA PHE A 128 17.61 0.01 13.31
C PHE A 128 17.67 1.13 12.26
N TYR A 129 18.87 1.49 11.84
CA TYR A 129 19.09 2.48 10.78
C TYR A 129 18.46 2.02 9.46
N ASN A 130 18.74 0.77 9.03
CA ASN A 130 18.14 0.19 7.82
C ASN A 130 16.63 0.08 7.90
N ALA A 131 16.09 -0.18 9.09
CA ALA A 131 14.65 -0.23 9.32
C ALA A 131 14.00 1.14 9.11
N LEU A 132 14.57 2.22 9.66
CA LEU A 132 14.09 3.59 9.45
C LEU A 132 14.22 4.02 7.99
N GLN A 133 15.33 3.71 7.34
CA GLN A 133 15.54 4.01 5.93
C GLN A 133 14.53 3.26 5.05
N SER A 134 14.27 2.00 5.35
CA SER A 134 13.25 1.19 4.67
C SER A 134 11.86 1.78 4.83
N ALA A 135 11.50 2.21 6.04
CA ALA A 135 10.22 2.85 6.31
C ALA A 135 10.08 4.19 5.55
N ALA A 136 11.13 5.02 5.54
CA ALA A 136 11.13 6.28 4.78
C ALA A 136 10.97 6.03 3.28
N SER A 137 11.70 5.07 2.71
CA SER A 137 11.58 4.69 1.31
C SER A 137 10.19 4.15 0.95
N ALA A 138 9.61 3.37 1.85
CA ALA A 138 8.26 2.83 1.72
C ALA A 138 7.18 3.93 1.73
N SER A 139 7.39 4.99 2.50
CA SER A 139 6.50 6.16 2.52
C SER A 139 6.39 6.82 1.15
N ILE A 140 7.48 6.81 0.36
CA ILE A 140 7.50 7.33 -1.02
C ILE A 140 6.54 6.51 -1.89
N TYR A 141 6.55 5.17 -1.77
CA TYR A 141 5.56 4.33 -2.46
C TYR A 141 4.14 4.76 -2.10
N GLY A 142 3.85 4.90 -0.80
CA GLY A 142 2.54 5.34 -0.32
C GLY A 142 2.14 6.72 -0.84
N LEU A 143 3.10 7.65 -0.94
CA LEU A 143 2.86 8.99 -1.47
C LEU A 143 2.45 8.94 -2.95
N PHE A 144 3.16 8.15 -3.77
CA PHE A 144 2.89 8.06 -5.22
C PHE A 144 1.71 7.17 -5.58
N VAL A 145 1.36 6.17 -4.77
CA VAL A 145 0.35 5.15 -5.09
C VAL A 145 -0.90 5.28 -4.24
N GLY A 146 -0.76 5.82 -3.03
CA GLY A 146 -1.86 5.91 -2.07
C GLY A 146 -3.04 6.76 -2.53
N TRP A 147 -2.84 7.74 -3.40
CA TRP A 147 -3.93 8.54 -3.96
C TRP A 147 -4.93 7.67 -4.75
N ILE A 148 -4.48 6.58 -5.38
CA ILE A 148 -5.38 5.65 -6.09
C ILE A 148 -6.35 5.01 -5.09
N VAL A 149 -5.83 4.55 -3.96
CA VAL A 149 -6.66 4.00 -2.86
C VAL A 149 -7.56 5.08 -2.28
N GLY A 150 -7.05 6.30 -2.13
CA GLY A 150 -7.82 7.47 -1.69
C GLY A 150 -9.01 7.77 -2.60
N VAL A 151 -8.80 7.78 -3.92
CA VAL A 151 -9.85 7.97 -4.92
C VAL A 151 -10.89 6.86 -4.84
N MET A 152 -10.47 5.60 -4.78
CA MET A 152 -11.39 4.46 -4.68
C MET A 152 -12.23 4.52 -3.40
N ALA A 153 -11.61 4.90 -2.27
CA ALA A 153 -12.33 5.10 -1.02
C ALA A 153 -13.33 6.27 -1.10
N ALA A 154 -12.97 7.35 -1.78
CA ALA A 154 -13.83 8.53 -1.96
C ALA A 154 -15.03 8.26 -2.87
N LEU A 155 -14.80 7.60 -4.01
CA LEU A 155 -15.84 7.31 -5.01
C LEU A 155 -16.95 6.38 -4.47
N THR A 156 -16.62 5.50 -3.56
CA THR A 156 -17.58 4.58 -2.95
C THR A 156 -18.36 5.18 -1.77
N ARG A 157 -18.00 6.38 -1.33
CA ARG A 157 -18.81 7.15 -0.36
C ARG A 157 -19.90 7.92 -1.09
N ARG A 158 -21.13 7.45 -0.95
CA ARG A 158 -22.31 8.21 -1.40
C ARG A 158 -22.45 9.47 -0.54
N PRO A 159 -22.72 10.64 -1.15
CA PRO A 159 -23.03 11.84 -0.38
C PRO A 159 -24.20 11.54 0.58
N ALA A 160 -24.12 12.09 1.80
CA ALA A 160 -25.27 12.06 2.70
C ALA A 160 -26.38 12.81 1.97
N VAL A 161 -27.48 12.12 1.65
CA VAL A 161 -28.69 12.78 1.19
C VAL A 161 -29.11 13.67 2.34
N ALA A 162 -29.05 14.99 2.15
CA ALA A 162 -29.62 15.94 3.10
C ALA A 162 -31.09 15.56 3.24
N ALA A 163 -31.49 15.13 4.45
CA ALA A 163 -32.89 14.98 4.79
C ALA A 163 -33.48 16.38 4.77
N ALA A 164 -34.28 16.67 3.74
CA ALA A 164 -35.11 17.85 3.67
C ALA A 164 -36.31 17.69 4.58
#